data_6cefd154822f8531a1d8e46dc6e76bd8
#
_entry.id   6cefd154822f8531a1d8e46dc6e76bd8
#
_cell.length_a   1.000
_cell.length_b   1.000
_cell.length_c   1.000
_cell.angle_alpha   90.00
_cell.angle_beta   90.00
_cell.angle_gamma   90.00
#
_symmetry.space_group_name_H-M   'P 1'
#
loop_
_entity.id
_entity.type
_entity.pdbx_description
1 polymer ?
#
loop_
_entity_poly.entity_id
_entity_poly.type
_entity_poly.pdbx_seq_one_letter_code
_entity_poly.pdbx_strand_id
1 'polypeptide(L)'
;MQRRVFAGLFLVSLLIVAADGGAQWPPSDFEKPVWTMEFIKVKPGMFGLTLGYLNDNWMRIREEAKRQGAVLSYHRIAEQGSGESERNIVLLTEFKNQNAYDAREKVFASIRKQLPNNMSGMVKPPQQADLYETVSTRIFQDYSNTDNARFQLLAKD
;
A
#
# COMPACT_ATOMS: atom_id res chain seq x y z
N MET A 1 -75.70 26.66 25.28
CA MET A 1 -74.79 25.53 24.99
C MET A 1 -74.22 25.71 23.58
N GLN A 2 -73.03 26.31 23.45
CA GLN A 2 -72.36 26.52 22.16
C GLN A 2 -71.20 25.50 22.06
N ARG A 3 -71.31 24.57 21.10
CA ARG A 3 -70.21 23.63 20.74
C ARG A 3 -69.32 24.33 19.69
N ARG A 4 -68.08 24.62 20.09
CA ARG A 4 -67.03 25.08 19.19
C ARG A 4 -66.33 23.89 18.59
N VAL A 5 -66.41 23.76 17.25
CA VAL A 5 -65.70 22.74 16.48
C VAL A 5 -64.34 23.39 16.10
N PHE A 6 -63.25 22.84 16.59
CA PHE A 6 -61.87 23.20 16.17
C PHE A 6 -61.52 22.34 14.95
N ALA A 7 -61.43 22.99 13.82
CA ALA A 7 -60.85 22.39 12.60
C ALA A 7 -59.32 22.50 12.69
N GLY A 8 -58.66 21.35 12.93
CA GLY A 8 -57.23 21.27 12.91
C GLY A 8 -56.70 21.16 11.46
N LEU A 9 -55.97 22.17 11.01
CA LEU A 9 -55.29 22.19 9.74
C LEU A 9 -53.98 21.41 9.88
N PHE A 10 -53.88 20.19 9.33
CA PHE A 10 -52.66 19.45 9.23
C PHE A 10 -51.84 19.93 8.04
N LEU A 11 -50.82 20.70 8.32
CA LEU A 11 -49.80 21.13 7.33
C LEU A 11 -48.79 19.98 7.17
N VAL A 12 -48.93 19.21 6.09
CA VAL A 12 -47.95 18.20 5.71
C VAL A 12 -46.77 18.90 5.03
N SER A 13 -45.71 19.10 5.79
CA SER A 13 -44.44 19.60 5.24
C SER A 13 -43.72 18.47 4.49
N LEU A 14 -43.77 18.53 3.17
CA LEU A 14 -43.01 17.65 2.28
C LEU A 14 -41.53 18.05 2.32
N LEU A 15 -40.72 17.35 3.10
CA LEU A 15 -39.25 17.46 3.08
C LEU A 15 -38.73 16.83 1.80
N ILE A 16 -38.44 17.66 0.80
CA ILE A 16 -37.65 17.27 -0.38
C ILE A 16 -36.21 17.13 0.10
N VAL A 17 -35.76 15.92 0.34
CA VAL A 17 -34.34 15.60 0.50
C VAL A 17 -33.75 15.67 -0.90
N ALA A 18 -33.14 16.79 -1.24
CA ALA A 18 -32.27 16.88 -2.40
C ALA A 18 -31.08 15.95 -2.12
N ALA A 19 -31.06 14.79 -2.76
CA ALA A 19 -29.87 13.98 -2.85
C ALA A 19 -28.87 14.76 -3.69
N ASP A 20 -27.97 15.49 -3.03
CA ASP A 20 -26.77 16.02 -3.66
C ASP A 20 -25.95 14.82 -4.15
N GLY A 21 -26.25 14.36 -5.37
CA GLY A 21 -25.38 13.52 -6.15
C GLY A 21 -24.17 14.34 -6.54
N GLY A 22 -23.32 14.66 -5.57
CA GLY A 22 -22.04 15.27 -5.82
C GLY A 22 -21.29 14.36 -6.78
N ALA A 23 -21.03 14.82 -7.99
CA ALA A 23 -20.12 14.17 -8.90
C ALA A 23 -18.80 13.98 -8.12
N GLN A 24 -18.54 12.76 -7.68
CA GLN A 24 -17.25 12.43 -7.09
C GLN A 24 -16.21 12.58 -8.22
N TRP A 25 -15.50 13.69 -8.16
CA TRP A 25 -14.31 13.87 -9.00
C TRP A 25 -13.37 12.68 -8.75
N PRO A 26 -12.71 12.16 -9.79
CA PRO A 26 -11.71 11.12 -9.57
C PRO A 26 -10.73 11.60 -8.50
N PRO A 27 -10.29 10.71 -7.60
CA PRO A 27 -9.35 11.05 -6.55
C PRO A 27 -8.12 11.73 -7.17
N SER A 28 -7.63 12.79 -6.53
CA SER A 28 -6.40 13.44 -6.95
C SER A 28 -5.26 12.42 -6.99
N ASP A 29 -4.23 12.62 -7.79
CA ASP A 29 -3.08 11.71 -7.85
C ASP A 29 -2.43 11.48 -6.48
N PHE A 30 -2.58 12.43 -5.55
CA PHE A 30 -2.13 12.27 -4.16
C PHE A 30 -2.94 11.27 -3.34
N GLU A 31 -4.15 10.93 -3.73
CA GLU A 31 -5.03 9.98 -3.04
C GLU A 31 -4.94 8.57 -3.61
N LYS A 32 -4.31 8.42 -4.78
CA LYS A 32 -4.14 7.11 -5.42
C LYS A 32 -3.07 6.28 -4.70
N PRO A 33 -3.23 4.95 -4.68
CA PRO A 33 -2.19 4.06 -4.18
C PRO A 33 -0.86 4.25 -4.93
N VAL A 34 0.21 4.17 -4.16
CA VAL A 34 1.59 4.22 -4.68
C VAL A 34 2.26 2.88 -4.42
N TRP A 35 2.85 2.32 -5.45
CA TRP A 35 3.60 1.06 -5.39
C TRP A 35 5.09 1.31 -5.44
N THR A 36 5.84 0.59 -4.63
CA THR A 36 7.28 0.45 -4.83
C THR A 36 7.60 -0.96 -5.27
N MET A 37 8.53 -1.08 -6.23
CA MET A 37 9.10 -2.34 -6.67
C MET A 37 10.62 -2.26 -6.51
N GLU A 38 11.16 -3.10 -5.61
CA GLU A 38 12.59 -3.26 -5.42
C GLU A 38 13.02 -4.56 -6.11
N PHE A 39 13.91 -4.44 -7.08
CA PHE A 39 14.48 -5.58 -7.79
C PHE A 39 15.80 -5.92 -7.12
N ILE A 40 15.91 -7.12 -6.58
CA ILE A 40 17.12 -7.59 -5.91
C ILE A 40 17.65 -8.84 -6.59
N LYS A 41 18.97 -8.91 -6.67
CA LYS A 41 19.71 -10.05 -7.21
C LYS A 41 20.39 -10.78 -6.06
N VAL A 42 19.99 -12.01 -5.84
CA VAL A 42 20.50 -12.85 -4.76
C VAL A 42 21.83 -13.49 -5.20
N LYS A 43 22.82 -13.44 -4.34
CA LYS A 43 24.13 -14.07 -4.60
C LYS A 43 24.00 -15.59 -4.69
N PRO A 44 24.87 -16.24 -5.47
CA PRO A 44 24.89 -17.70 -5.56
C PRO A 44 24.95 -18.38 -4.18
N GLY A 45 24.14 -19.39 -3.98
CA GLY A 45 24.05 -20.14 -2.70
C GLY A 45 23.37 -19.41 -1.54
N MET A 46 23.03 -18.10 -1.67
CA MET A 46 22.48 -17.30 -0.59
C MET A 46 20.95 -17.22 -0.54
N PHE A 47 20.25 -17.94 -1.42
CA PHE A 47 18.79 -17.78 -1.56
C PHE A 47 18.02 -18.06 -0.25
N GLY A 48 18.28 -19.16 0.41
CA GLY A 48 17.62 -19.53 1.69
C GLY A 48 17.89 -18.53 2.80
N LEU A 49 19.16 -18.10 2.94
CA LEU A 49 19.54 -17.08 3.92
C LEU A 49 18.92 -15.73 3.60
N THR A 50 18.84 -15.36 2.32
CA THR A 50 18.16 -14.13 1.87
C THR A 50 16.68 -14.16 2.23
N LEU A 51 15.98 -15.27 2.01
CA LEU A 51 14.57 -15.38 2.38
C LEU A 51 14.37 -15.22 3.90
N GLY A 52 15.23 -15.84 4.72
CA GLY A 52 15.23 -15.68 6.18
C GLY A 52 15.48 -14.23 6.60
N TYR A 53 16.51 -13.60 6.04
CA TYR A 53 16.83 -12.19 6.28
C TYR A 53 15.66 -11.26 5.92
N LEU A 54 15.04 -11.47 4.75
CA LEU A 54 13.89 -10.69 4.32
C LEU A 54 12.66 -10.90 5.21
N ASN A 55 12.44 -12.10 5.74
CA ASN A 55 11.37 -12.32 6.71
C ASN A 55 11.54 -11.43 7.94
N ASP A 56 12.74 -11.38 8.50
CA ASP A 56 12.99 -10.64 9.73
C ASP A 56 13.09 -9.12 9.53
N ASN A 57 13.68 -8.68 8.41
CA ASN A 57 14.01 -7.28 8.20
C ASN A 57 13.06 -6.55 7.26
N TRP A 58 12.39 -7.26 6.36
CA TRP A 58 11.51 -6.63 5.36
C TRP A 58 10.05 -6.98 5.59
N MET A 59 9.69 -8.28 5.65
CA MET A 59 8.31 -8.74 5.78
C MET A 59 7.67 -8.27 7.09
N ARG A 60 8.35 -8.48 8.23
CA ARG A 60 7.82 -8.10 9.55
C ARG A 60 7.55 -6.61 9.68
N ILE A 61 8.41 -5.77 9.08
CA ILE A 61 8.22 -4.32 9.09
C ILE A 61 6.97 -3.96 8.27
N ARG A 62 6.77 -4.57 7.10
CA ARG A 62 5.60 -4.33 6.24
C ARG A 62 4.32 -4.87 6.87
N GLU A 63 4.38 -6.02 7.53
CA GLU A 63 3.26 -6.57 8.30
C GLU A 63 2.79 -5.57 9.36
N GLU A 64 3.70 -5.06 10.16
CA GLU A 64 3.38 -4.08 11.18
C GLU A 64 2.89 -2.75 10.58
N ALA A 65 3.52 -2.27 9.49
CA ALA A 65 3.08 -1.07 8.79
C ALA A 65 1.67 -1.23 8.18
N LYS A 66 1.33 -2.44 7.71
CA LYS A 66 -0.02 -2.78 7.26
C LYS A 66 -1.01 -2.74 8.42
N ARG A 67 -0.66 -3.30 9.56
CA ARG A 67 -1.50 -3.25 10.77
C ARG A 67 -1.74 -1.80 11.24
N GLN A 68 -0.77 -0.91 11.03
CA GLN A 68 -0.89 0.52 11.34
C GLN A 68 -1.58 1.33 10.22
N GLY A 69 -1.96 0.71 9.10
CA GLY A 69 -2.64 1.36 7.97
C GLY A 69 -1.74 2.23 7.08
N ALA A 70 -0.41 2.16 7.23
CA ALA A 70 0.55 2.88 6.39
C ALA A 70 0.83 2.14 5.08
N VAL A 71 0.69 0.81 5.07
CA VAL A 71 0.86 -0.08 3.92
C VAL A 71 -0.46 -0.82 3.68
N LEU A 72 -0.90 -0.92 2.44
CA LEU A 72 -2.10 -1.68 2.07
C LEU A 72 -1.78 -3.15 1.81
N SER A 73 -0.75 -3.38 1.03
CA SER A 73 -0.29 -4.73 0.70
C SER A 73 1.22 -4.76 0.49
N TYR A 74 1.78 -5.97 0.56
CA TYR A 74 3.18 -6.21 0.25
C TYR A 74 3.37 -7.65 -0.21
N HIS A 75 4.32 -7.84 -1.15
CA HIS A 75 4.61 -9.15 -1.71
C HIS A 75 6.11 -9.32 -1.92
N ARG A 76 6.55 -10.53 -1.77
CA ARG A 76 7.89 -10.98 -2.16
C ARG A 76 7.73 -12.05 -3.21
N ILE A 77 8.11 -11.73 -4.43
CA ILE A 77 8.03 -12.62 -5.59
C ILE A 77 9.45 -13.04 -5.95
N ALA A 78 9.70 -14.33 -5.94
CA ALA A 78 11.00 -14.87 -6.28
C ALA A 78 10.94 -15.62 -7.61
N GLU A 79 12.02 -15.50 -8.37
CA GLU A 79 12.23 -16.28 -9.58
C GLU A 79 12.25 -17.77 -9.26
N GLN A 80 11.52 -18.58 -10.06
CA GLN A 80 11.60 -20.03 -9.96
C GLN A 80 12.93 -20.50 -10.54
N GLY A 81 13.57 -21.40 -9.83
CA GLY A 81 14.85 -21.98 -10.26
C GLY A 81 15.29 -23.09 -9.35
N SER A 82 16.16 -23.95 -9.85
CA SER A 82 16.81 -25.03 -9.09
C SER A 82 18.30 -24.75 -8.97
N GLY A 83 18.87 -25.15 -7.85
CA GLY A 83 20.31 -25.07 -7.62
C GLY A 83 20.79 -23.76 -6.98
N GLU A 84 22.10 -23.57 -7.00
CA GLU A 84 22.80 -22.45 -6.36
C GLU A 84 23.01 -21.24 -7.28
N SER A 85 22.35 -21.23 -8.45
CA SER A 85 22.44 -20.10 -9.39
C SER A 85 21.91 -18.80 -8.76
N GLU A 86 22.37 -17.68 -9.31
CA GLU A 86 21.80 -16.39 -9.00
C GLU A 86 20.29 -16.37 -9.26
N ARG A 87 19.54 -15.72 -8.38
CA ARG A 87 18.08 -15.59 -8.50
C ARG A 87 17.65 -14.16 -8.26
N ASN A 88 16.58 -13.78 -8.94
CA ASN A 88 15.98 -12.48 -8.76
C ASN A 88 14.79 -12.57 -7.79
N ILE A 89 14.64 -11.54 -6.95
CA ILE A 89 13.46 -11.35 -6.12
C ILE A 89 12.94 -9.94 -6.37
N VAL A 90 11.64 -9.82 -6.49
CA VAL A 90 10.94 -8.54 -6.54
C VAL A 90 10.19 -8.35 -5.22
N LEU A 91 10.48 -7.24 -4.55
CA LEU A 91 9.80 -6.83 -3.33
C LEU A 91 8.83 -5.71 -3.68
N LEU A 92 7.54 -5.95 -3.47
CA LEU A 92 6.48 -4.98 -3.74
C LEU A 92 5.90 -4.46 -2.44
N THR A 93 5.66 -3.16 -2.37
CA THR A 93 4.93 -2.54 -1.27
C THR A 93 3.93 -1.55 -1.85
N GLU A 94 2.68 -1.67 -1.43
CA GLU A 94 1.59 -0.76 -1.77
C GLU A 94 1.31 0.18 -0.61
N PHE A 95 1.43 1.47 -0.85
CA PHE A 95 1.10 2.52 0.09
C PHE A 95 -0.27 3.10 -0.23
N LYS A 96 -0.99 3.52 0.81
CA LYS A 96 -2.34 4.06 0.67
C LYS A 96 -2.42 5.24 -0.31
N ASN A 97 -1.40 6.11 -0.31
CA ASN A 97 -1.31 7.30 -1.14
C ASN A 97 0.12 7.86 -1.12
N GLN A 98 0.34 8.96 -1.82
CA GLN A 98 1.66 9.63 -1.85
C GLN A 98 2.15 10.06 -0.46
N ASN A 99 1.28 10.57 0.39
CA ASN A 99 1.66 11.00 1.75
C ASN A 99 2.17 9.83 2.60
N ALA A 100 1.52 8.66 2.50
CA ALA A 100 1.96 7.45 3.19
C ALA A 100 3.31 6.95 2.66
N TYR A 101 3.51 7.04 1.34
CA TYR A 101 4.80 6.73 0.73
C TYR A 101 5.91 7.68 1.21
N ASP A 102 5.68 8.98 1.24
CA ASP A 102 6.67 9.98 1.67
C ASP A 102 7.05 9.80 3.14
N ALA A 103 6.10 9.42 3.99
CA ALA A 103 6.32 9.14 5.41
C ALA A 103 6.97 7.77 5.70
N ARG A 104 7.14 6.89 4.70
CA ARG A 104 7.51 5.48 4.86
C ARG A 104 8.77 5.23 5.68
N GLU A 105 9.83 6.00 5.43
CA GLU A 105 11.11 5.81 6.12
C GLU A 105 11.00 6.07 7.62
N LYS A 106 10.26 7.11 8.00
CA LYS A 106 9.98 7.44 9.41
C LYS A 106 9.16 6.33 10.08
N VAL A 107 8.13 5.85 9.39
CA VAL A 107 7.26 4.76 9.88
C VAL A 107 8.07 3.48 10.05
N PHE A 108 8.82 3.06 9.03
CA PHE A 108 9.62 1.84 9.08
C PHE A 108 10.72 1.92 10.13
N ALA A 109 11.37 3.07 10.30
CA ALA A 109 12.36 3.27 11.36
C ALA A 109 11.74 3.17 12.76
N SER A 110 10.55 3.72 12.96
CA SER A 110 9.80 3.60 14.22
C SER A 110 9.44 2.13 14.52
N ILE A 111 8.89 1.44 13.53
CA ILE A 111 8.54 0.01 13.65
C ILE A 111 9.79 -0.82 13.97
N ARG A 112 10.89 -0.60 13.26
CA ARG A 112 12.15 -1.34 13.48
C ARG A 112 12.67 -1.20 14.90
N LYS A 113 12.50 -0.04 15.54
CA LYS A 113 12.89 0.17 16.95
C LYS A 113 12.00 -0.59 17.94
N GLN A 114 10.76 -0.89 17.58
CA GLN A 114 9.79 -1.57 18.44
C GLN A 114 9.84 -3.09 18.28
N LEU A 115 10.25 -3.56 17.12
CA LEU A 115 10.33 -5.00 16.87
C LEU A 115 11.53 -5.63 17.58
N PRO A 116 11.33 -6.74 18.31
CA PRO A 116 12.43 -7.46 18.90
C PRO A 116 13.39 -7.99 17.81
N ASN A 117 14.67 -7.94 18.11
CA ASN A 117 15.68 -8.48 17.21
C ASN A 117 15.66 -10.02 17.29
N ASN A 118 15.05 -10.68 16.30
CA ASN A 118 14.95 -12.15 16.26
C ASN A 118 16.27 -12.85 15.86
N MET A 119 17.27 -12.08 15.47
CA MET A 119 18.60 -12.61 15.18
C MET A 119 19.47 -12.81 16.45
N SER A 120 18.88 -12.62 17.66
CA SER A 120 19.53 -12.93 18.93
C SER A 120 19.77 -14.42 19.02
N GLY A 121 21.00 -14.84 18.83
CA GLY A 121 21.43 -16.24 18.79
C GLY A 121 22.36 -16.57 17.63
N MET A 122 22.41 -15.75 16.61
CA MET A 122 23.46 -15.85 15.58
C MET A 122 24.75 -15.17 16.08
N VAL A 123 25.85 -15.90 16.00
CA VAL A 123 27.17 -15.36 16.36
C VAL A 123 27.54 -14.12 15.56
N LYS A 124 27.07 -14.04 14.31
CA LYS A 124 27.17 -12.89 13.43
C LYS A 124 25.97 -12.88 12.46
N PRO A 125 24.99 -12.00 12.65
CA PRO A 125 23.90 -11.89 11.70
C PRO A 125 24.43 -11.45 10.33
N PRO A 126 23.93 -12.05 9.22
CA PRO A 126 24.34 -11.66 7.88
C PRO A 126 23.92 -10.22 7.60
N GLN A 127 24.76 -9.49 6.89
CA GLN A 127 24.42 -8.16 6.40
C GLN A 127 23.74 -8.29 5.02
N GLN A 128 22.92 -7.32 4.65
CA GLN A 128 22.27 -7.30 3.34
C GLN A 128 23.27 -7.49 2.19
N ALA A 129 24.39 -6.76 2.24
CA ALA A 129 25.43 -6.82 1.23
C ALA A 129 26.08 -8.20 1.05
N ASP A 130 25.99 -9.07 2.06
CA ASP A 130 26.52 -10.44 1.98
C ASP A 130 25.54 -11.36 1.22
N LEU A 131 24.28 -11.02 1.16
CA LEU A 131 23.19 -11.86 0.68
C LEU A 131 22.73 -11.51 -0.73
N TYR A 132 22.53 -10.23 -0.99
CA TYR A 132 21.98 -9.74 -2.26
C TYR A 132 22.40 -8.31 -2.54
N GLU A 133 22.21 -7.88 -3.78
CA GLU A 133 22.32 -6.49 -4.22
C GLU A 133 20.96 -5.97 -4.67
N THR A 134 20.70 -4.69 -4.41
CA THR A 134 19.54 -4.00 -4.98
C THR A 134 19.90 -3.49 -6.38
N VAL A 135 19.29 -4.06 -7.39
CA VAL A 135 19.52 -3.71 -8.80
C VAL A 135 18.83 -2.40 -9.15
N SER A 136 17.59 -2.26 -8.73
CA SER A 136 16.82 -1.02 -8.93
C SER A 136 15.65 -0.93 -7.97
N THR A 137 15.20 0.31 -7.70
CA THR A 137 13.94 0.60 -7.03
C THR A 137 13.13 1.50 -7.95
N ARG A 138 11.87 1.14 -8.18
CA ARG A 138 10.94 1.90 -9.02
C ARG A 138 9.67 2.21 -8.26
N ILE A 139 9.06 3.34 -8.59
CA ILE A 139 7.81 3.81 -8.01
C ILE A 139 6.78 3.81 -9.11
N PHE A 140 5.60 3.30 -8.79
CA PHE A 140 4.47 3.22 -9.71
C PHE A 140 3.23 3.79 -9.01
N GLN A 141 2.36 4.37 -9.80
CA GLN A 141 1.04 4.78 -9.37
C GLN A 141 0.00 3.97 -10.13
N ASP A 142 -1.07 3.56 -9.45
CA ASP A 142 -2.16 2.83 -10.09
C ASP A 142 -3.04 3.82 -10.87
N TYR A 143 -3.13 3.62 -12.18
CA TYR A 143 -4.08 4.28 -13.04
C TYR A 143 -5.17 3.28 -13.41
N SER A 144 -6.24 3.26 -12.63
CA SER A 144 -7.37 2.38 -12.87
C SER A 144 -8.02 2.69 -14.24
N ASN A 145 -8.65 1.69 -14.86
CA ASN A 145 -9.36 1.84 -16.14
C ASN A 145 -10.52 2.85 -16.09
N THR A 146 -10.91 3.30 -14.91
CA THR A 146 -11.91 4.35 -14.68
C THR A 146 -11.31 5.76 -14.71
N ASP A 147 -9.98 5.89 -14.61
CA ASP A 147 -9.33 7.16 -14.81
C ASP A 147 -9.47 7.54 -16.30
N ASN A 148 -10.07 8.70 -16.55
CA ASN A 148 -10.53 9.23 -17.84
C ASN A 148 -9.46 9.33 -18.98
N ALA A 149 -8.39 8.57 -18.94
CA ALA A 149 -7.40 8.53 -20.02
C ALA A 149 -8.02 8.18 -21.39
N ARG A 150 -9.11 7.39 -21.42
CA ARG A 150 -9.87 7.11 -22.65
C ARG A 150 -10.63 8.32 -23.19
N PHE A 151 -11.13 9.20 -22.34
CA PHE A 151 -11.91 10.35 -22.76
C PHE A 151 -11.02 11.50 -23.26
N GLN A 152 -9.80 11.60 -22.78
CA GLN A 152 -8.85 12.63 -23.25
C GLN A 152 -8.31 12.33 -24.65
N LEU A 153 -8.26 11.07 -25.06
CA LEU A 153 -7.86 10.67 -26.42
C LEU A 153 -8.97 10.90 -27.46
N LEU A 154 -10.24 10.88 -27.03
CA LEU A 154 -11.40 11.07 -27.91
C LEU A 154 -11.82 12.55 -28.03
N ALA A 155 -11.32 13.45 -27.17
CA ALA A 155 -11.63 14.87 -27.20
C ALA A 155 -10.65 15.71 -28.03
N LYS A 156 -9.78 15.08 -28.81
CA LYS A 156 -8.70 15.74 -29.57
C LYS A 156 -8.86 15.68 -31.09
N ASP A 157 -10.05 15.28 -31.59
CA ASP A 157 -10.41 15.31 -33.01
C ASP A 157 -11.38 16.47 -33.34
#